data_8d11f55e207b3ed53a70bd309a94f8fe
#
_entry.id   8d11f55e207b3ed53a70bd309a94f8fe
#
_cell.length_a   1.000
_cell.length_b   1.000
_cell.length_c   1.000
_cell.angle_alpha   90.00
_cell.angle_beta   90.00
_cell.angle_gamma   90.00
#
_symmetry.space_group_name_H-M   'P 1'
#
loop_
_entity.id
_entity.type
_entity.pdbx_description
1 polymer ?
#
loop_
_entity_poly.entity_id
_entity_poly.type
_entity_poly.pdbx_seq_one_letter_code
_entity_poly.pdbx_strand_id
1 'polypeptide(L)'
;MKTLILIFITFLHYAYSQGAWMMSNRTHPELDWRTIKTENFNIHYHEDIYEIALKGANIAEKVRPILMEQVGLKELKRLDIVFTAEDEVMNGFAVPANYTVIWVDQNDVAVWTEDEKWLRTVVAHELQHLVYFNVIKSWLPAPMDQLYGQTPSWVVEGLAEYYTEKWRPLRFDISHKYHTIKNSLHKIRDPHNDGFSKILYFADKYGDEKLVQILNHRDSLRLFNFNQAFETYTGTTIKQFEEDWRRQMSTYYFGMRAQKETYEDVGNTYALPMKYVYGFDWFKGDSTKIIMVGS
;
A
#
# COMPACT_ATOMS: atom_id res chain seq x y z
N MET A 1 15.25 12.15 35.68
CA MET A 1 14.39 11.08 35.17
C MET A 1 13.02 11.60 34.70
N LYS A 2 12.24 12.31 35.56
CA LYS A 2 10.91 12.85 35.15
C LYS A 2 10.97 13.82 33.96
N THR A 3 11.98 14.70 33.92
CA THR A 3 12.19 15.65 32.82
C THR A 3 12.55 14.96 31.49
N LEU A 4 13.35 13.91 31.54
CA LEU A 4 13.70 13.11 30.35
C LEU A 4 12.47 12.36 29.79
N ILE A 5 11.61 11.85 30.67
CA ILE A 5 10.34 11.20 30.28
C ILE A 5 9.40 12.22 29.64
N LEU A 6 9.32 13.43 30.19
CA LEU A 6 8.48 14.50 29.63
C LEU A 6 8.99 14.95 28.24
N ILE A 7 10.30 15.11 28.07
CA ILE A 7 10.93 15.43 26.78
C ILE A 7 10.68 14.31 25.76
N PHE A 8 10.81 13.06 26.17
CA PHE A 8 10.55 11.91 25.31
C PHE A 8 9.07 11.84 24.89
N ILE A 9 8.12 12.07 25.83
CA ILE A 9 6.69 12.11 25.53
C ILE A 9 6.34 13.25 24.57
N THR A 10 6.90 14.46 24.79
CA THR A 10 6.69 15.61 23.90
C THR A 10 7.29 15.39 22.52
N PHE A 11 8.47 14.77 22.43
CA PHE A 11 9.09 14.43 21.16
C PHE A 11 8.28 13.38 20.38
N LEU A 12 7.73 12.39 21.07
CA LEU A 12 6.83 11.39 20.48
C LEU A 12 5.53 12.02 19.98
N HIS A 13 4.93 12.94 20.72
CA HIS A 13 3.73 13.67 20.25
C HIS A 13 4.03 14.52 19.02
N TYR A 14 5.17 15.19 18.99
CA TYR A 14 5.60 15.99 17.85
C TYR A 14 5.83 15.15 16.61
N ALA A 15 6.47 13.99 16.73
CA ALA A 15 6.68 13.05 15.62
C ALA A 15 5.36 12.48 15.06
N TYR A 16 4.34 12.33 15.90
CA TYR A 16 3.03 11.80 15.49
C TYR A 16 2.14 12.81 14.77
N SER A 17 2.30 14.11 15.06
CA SER A 17 1.48 15.16 14.44
C SER A 17 1.91 15.50 13.00
N GLN A 18 2.96 14.86 12.50
CA GLN A 18 3.62 15.25 11.24
C GLN A 18 3.18 14.44 10.02
N GLY A 19 2.25 13.48 10.16
CA GLY A 19 1.95 12.51 9.11
C GLY A 19 1.57 13.12 7.74
N ALA A 20 0.50 13.88 7.68
CA ALA A 20 0.05 14.54 6.45
C ALA A 20 1.03 15.62 5.97
N TRP A 21 1.68 16.28 6.91
CA TRP A 21 2.66 17.34 6.68
C TRP A 21 3.94 16.84 6.00
N MET A 22 4.29 15.57 6.20
CA MET A 22 5.49 14.98 5.61
C MET A 22 5.40 14.78 4.09
N MET A 23 4.21 14.65 3.52
CA MET A 23 4.03 14.39 2.09
C MET A 23 4.03 15.69 1.27
N SER A 24 3.26 16.68 1.65
CA SER A 24 3.10 17.94 0.91
C SER A 24 3.82 19.12 1.53
N ASN A 25 4.20 19.01 2.79
CA ASN A 25 4.76 20.11 3.60
C ASN A 25 3.80 21.32 3.74
N ARG A 26 2.48 21.09 3.58
CA ARG A 26 1.43 22.10 3.66
C ARG A 26 0.24 21.59 4.45
N THR A 27 -0.39 22.46 5.19
CA THR A 27 -1.59 22.16 6.01
C THR A 27 -2.84 22.88 5.50
N HIS A 28 -2.69 23.78 4.54
CA HIS A 28 -3.77 24.56 3.91
C HIS A 28 -4.76 25.18 4.92
N PRO A 29 -4.30 25.95 5.93
CA PRO A 29 -5.18 26.60 6.91
C PRO A 29 -6.04 27.72 6.30
N GLU A 30 -5.72 28.15 5.07
CA GLU A 30 -6.45 29.14 4.29
C GLU A 30 -7.74 28.60 3.69
N LEU A 31 -7.93 27.27 3.63
CA LEU A 31 -9.12 26.65 3.07
C LEU A 31 -10.29 26.61 4.07
N ASP A 32 -11.50 26.70 3.56
CA ASP A 32 -12.73 26.51 4.34
C ASP A 32 -13.01 25.02 4.54
N TRP A 33 -12.43 24.46 5.58
CA TRP A 33 -12.56 23.06 5.93
C TRP A 33 -13.92 22.73 6.50
N ARG A 34 -14.55 21.69 5.99
CA ARG A 34 -15.83 21.15 6.41
C ARG A 34 -15.74 19.68 6.76
N THR A 35 -16.81 19.16 7.38
CA THR A 35 -16.85 17.76 7.80
C THR A 35 -18.21 17.13 7.51
N ILE A 36 -18.22 16.05 6.73
CA ILE A 36 -19.35 15.13 6.60
C ILE A 36 -19.19 14.08 7.72
N LYS A 37 -20.25 13.90 8.52
CA LYS A 37 -20.29 12.84 9.53
C LYS A 37 -21.17 11.71 9.03
N THR A 38 -20.58 10.52 8.90
CA THR A 38 -21.30 9.30 8.58
C THR A 38 -21.41 8.41 9.83
N GLU A 39 -21.89 7.19 9.70
CA GLU A 39 -21.99 6.27 10.82
C GLU A 39 -20.61 5.95 11.42
N ASN A 40 -19.61 5.70 10.56
CA ASN A 40 -18.31 5.20 10.97
C ASN A 40 -17.15 6.16 10.71
N PHE A 41 -17.39 7.31 10.05
CA PHE A 41 -16.34 8.23 9.65
C PHE A 41 -16.68 9.70 9.93
N ASN A 42 -15.62 10.49 10.14
CA ASN A 42 -15.63 11.92 9.93
C ASN A 42 -14.82 12.19 8.65
N ILE A 43 -15.43 12.76 7.64
CA ILE A 43 -14.80 13.06 6.36
C ILE A 43 -14.53 14.56 6.30
N HIS A 44 -13.27 14.94 6.39
CA HIS A 44 -12.83 16.32 6.32
C HIS A 44 -12.47 16.69 4.89
N TYR A 45 -12.93 17.82 4.42
CA TYR A 45 -12.74 18.26 3.03
C TYR A 45 -12.90 19.78 2.94
N HIS A 46 -12.44 20.38 1.86
CA HIS A 46 -12.76 21.76 1.50
C HIS A 46 -13.84 21.82 0.41
N GLU A 47 -14.59 22.91 0.35
CA GLU A 47 -15.85 23.00 -0.41
C GLU A 47 -15.75 22.56 -1.88
N ASP A 48 -14.63 22.90 -2.55
CA ASP A 48 -14.45 22.64 -3.99
C ASP A 48 -14.45 21.13 -4.35
N ILE A 49 -14.19 20.26 -3.36
CA ILE A 49 -14.15 18.80 -3.56
C ILE A 49 -15.27 18.05 -2.82
N TYR A 50 -16.39 18.74 -2.50
CA TYR A 50 -17.52 18.13 -1.79
C TYR A 50 -18.01 16.83 -2.43
N GLU A 51 -18.21 16.81 -3.75
CA GLU A 51 -18.72 15.62 -4.48
C GLU A 51 -17.75 14.44 -4.38
N ILE A 52 -16.43 14.70 -4.45
CA ILE A 52 -15.40 13.68 -4.30
C ILE A 52 -15.41 13.15 -2.87
N ALA A 53 -15.49 14.03 -1.88
CA ALA A 53 -15.56 13.65 -0.47
C ALA A 53 -16.80 12.80 -0.16
N LEU A 54 -17.97 13.14 -0.75
CA LEU A 54 -19.20 12.37 -0.61
C LEU A 54 -19.08 10.97 -1.23
N LYS A 55 -18.46 10.86 -2.41
CA LYS A 55 -18.16 9.58 -3.07
C LYS A 55 -17.20 8.76 -2.20
N GLY A 56 -16.12 9.38 -1.71
CA GLY A 56 -15.17 8.75 -0.80
C GLY A 56 -15.81 8.24 0.47
N ALA A 57 -16.71 9.01 1.09
CA ALA A 57 -17.48 8.60 2.26
C ALA A 57 -18.33 7.34 1.99
N ASN A 58 -19.02 7.30 0.86
CA ASN A 58 -19.84 6.15 0.45
C ASN A 58 -18.98 4.90 0.18
N ILE A 59 -17.81 5.08 -0.40
CA ILE A 59 -16.84 3.98 -0.61
C ILE A 59 -16.37 3.48 0.75
N ALA A 60 -15.93 4.37 1.64
CA ALA A 60 -15.41 4.04 2.95
C ALA A 60 -16.39 3.19 3.77
N GLU A 61 -17.67 3.62 3.84
CA GLU A 61 -18.70 2.86 4.56
C GLU A 61 -18.93 1.46 3.98
N LYS A 62 -18.87 1.31 2.66
CA LYS A 62 -19.06 0.01 1.99
C LYS A 62 -17.89 -0.94 2.19
N VAL A 63 -16.65 -0.45 2.16
CA VAL A 63 -15.46 -1.32 2.24
C VAL A 63 -15.06 -1.66 3.67
N ARG A 64 -15.34 -0.78 4.64
CA ARG A 64 -14.98 -0.97 6.05
C ARG A 64 -15.36 -2.33 6.63
N PRO A 65 -16.61 -2.80 6.54
CA PRO A 65 -17.00 -4.09 7.13
C PRO A 65 -16.26 -5.26 6.48
N ILE A 66 -16.00 -5.19 5.17
CA ILE A 66 -15.28 -6.21 4.43
C ILE A 66 -13.83 -6.29 4.92
N LEU A 67 -13.15 -5.14 5.03
CA LEU A 67 -11.77 -5.08 5.49
C LEU A 67 -11.61 -5.58 6.93
N MET A 68 -12.57 -5.26 7.79
CA MET A 68 -12.58 -5.75 9.18
C MET A 68 -12.75 -7.27 9.24
N GLU A 69 -13.67 -7.83 8.44
CA GLU A 69 -13.91 -9.27 8.35
C GLU A 69 -12.66 -10.02 7.89
N GLN A 70 -11.97 -9.51 6.85
CA GLN A 70 -10.78 -10.11 6.27
C GLN A 70 -9.64 -10.31 7.28
N VAL A 71 -9.52 -9.47 8.30
CA VAL A 71 -8.49 -9.58 9.35
C VAL A 71 -9.03 -10.07 10.69
N GLY A 72 -10.33 -10.37 10.79
CA GLY A 72 -10.97 -10.81 12.01
C GLY A 72 -11.14 -9.71 13.07
N LEU A 73 -11.15 -8.43 12.68
CA LEU A 73 -11.35 -7.30 13.58
C LEU A 73 -12.86 -7.13 13.87
N LYS A 74 -13.24 -7.24 15.14
CA LYS A 74 -14.66 -7.19 15.56
C LYS A 74 -15.18 -5.78 15.78
N GLU A 75 -14.34 -4.90 16.29
CA GLU A 75 -14.70 -3.54 16.65
C GLU A 75 -13.68 -2.55 16.12
N LEU A 76 -14.15 -1.47 15.57
CA LEU A 76 -13.34 -0.37 15.07
C LEU A 76 -14.04 0.94 15.41
N LYS A 77 -13.35 1.83 16.10
CA LYS A 77 -13.87 3.17 16.41
C LYS A 77 -14.08 3.97 15.12
N ARG A 78 -14.79 5.10 15.24
CA ARG A 78 -14.92 6.07 14.16
C ARG A 78 -13.54 6.53 13.71
N LEU A 79 -13.34 6.60 12.41
CA LEU A 79 -12.08 7.00 11.77
C LEU A 79 -12.24 8.36 11.12
N ASP A 80 -11.12 9.05 10.92
CA ASP A 80 -11.07 10.32 10.22
C ASP A 80 -10.41 10.14 8.84
N ILE A 81 -11.05 10.68 7.79
CA ILE A 81 -10.51 10.73 6.43
C ILE A 81 -10.44 12.19 6.02
N VAL A 82 -9.28 12.65 5.60
CA VAL A 82 -9.05 14.00 5.08
C VAL A 82 -8.87 13.91 3.57
N PHE A 83 -9.75 14.55 2.81
CA PHE A 83 -9.57 14.75 1.37
C PHE A 83 -9.04 16.15 1.10
N THR A 84 -8.02 16.26 0.27
CA THR A 84 -7.44 17.53 -0.17
C THR A 84 -7.02 17.46 -1.62
N ALA A 85 -7.06 18.58 -2.34
CA ALA A 85 -6.74 18.65 -3.77
C ALA A 85 -5.68 19.73 -4.10
N GLU A 86 -5.18 20.43 -3.10
CA GLU A 86 -4.35 21.63 -3.33
C GLU A 86 -2.88 21.37 -3.66
N ASP A 87 -2.42 20.14 -3.48
CA ASP A 87 -1.01 19.79 -3.64
C ASP A 87 -0.65 19.18 -5.00
N GLU A 88 -1.61 19.05 -5.92
CA GLU A 88 -1.46 18.41 -7.23
C GLU A 88 -0.82 17.02 -7.15
N VAL A 89 -1.09 16.30 -6.07
CA VAL A 89 -0.61 14.93 -5.79
C VAL A 89 -1.80 14.00 -5.74
N MET A 90 -1.71 12.86 -6.42
CA MET A 90 -2.69 11.78 -6.29
C MET A 90 -2.07 10.65 -5.47
N ASN A 91 -2.37 10.61 -4.18
CA ASN A 91 -1.82 9.61 -3.25
C ASN A 91 -2.72 9.47 -2.01
N GLY A 92 -2.40 8.48 -1.17
CA GLY A 92 -2.97 8.31 0.15
C GLY A 92 -1.87 8.11 1.20
N PHE A 93 -2.21 8.36 2.45
CA PHE A 93 -1.31 8.11 3.56
C PHE A 93 -2.09 7.88 4.86
N ALA A 94 -1.99 6.69 5.41
CA ALA A 94 -2.62 6.33 6.67
C ALA A 94 -1.64 6.38 7.84
N VAL A 95 -2.12 6.82 9.00
CA VAL A 95 -1.32 6.87 10.23
C VAL A 95 -1.97 6.08 11.37
N PRO A 96 -1.18 5.50 12.28
CA PRO A 96 -1.70 4.73 13.41
C PRO A 96 -2.60 5.51 14.38
N ALA A 97 -2.71 6.83 14.20
CA ALA A 97 -3.60 7.71 14.96
C ALA A 97 -5.08 7.66 14.51
N ASN A 98 -5.45 6.66 13.72
CA ASN A 98 -6.80 6.42 13.20
C ASN A 98 -7.31 7.46 12.21
N TYR A 99 -6.42 8.06 11.43
CA TYR A 99 -6.83 8.90 10.30
C TYR A 99 -5.99 8.60 9.06
N THR A 100 -6.53 8.96 7.91
CA THR A 100 -5.82 8.94 6.63
C THR A 100 -6.04 10.27 5.90
N VAL A 101 -5.05 10.66 5.10
CA VAL A 101 -5.13 11.77 4.16
C VAL A 101 -5.11 11.20 2.75
N ILE A 102 -6.00 11.67 1.91
CA ILE A 102 -6.10 11.29 0.50
C ILE A 102 -6.04 12.56 -0.34
N TRP A 103 -4.98 12.68 -1.13
CA TRP A 103 -4.79 13.75 -2.10
C TRP A 103 -5.50 13.37 -3.39
N VAL A 104 -6.43 14.19 -3.84
CA VAL A 104 -7.24 13.98 -5.04
C VAL A 104 -6.99 15.10 -6.04
N ASP A 105 -7.18 14.82 -7.33
CA ASP A 105 -7.22 15.86 -8.34
C ASP A 105 -8.61 16.47 -8.41
N GLN A 106 -8.71 17.79 -8.41
CA GLN A 106 -9.97 18.52 -8.55
C GLN A 106 -10.62 18.31 -9.91
N ASN A 107 -9.79 18.25 -10.95
CA ASN A 107 -10.27 18.48 -12.32
C ASN A 107 -10.58 17.19 -13.05
N ASP A 108 -10.03 16.06 -12.68
CA ASP A 108 -10.12 14.90 -13.55
C ASP A 108 -9.83 13.54 -12.94
N VAL A 109 -10.36 13.29 -11.75
CA VAL A 109 -10.34 11.93 -11.17
C VAL A 109 -10.93 10.90 -12.14
N ALA A 110 -11.85 11.31 -13.00
CA ALA A 110 -12.49 10.44 -13.97
C ALA A 110 -11.60 10.10 -15.18
N VAL A 111 -10.83 11.04 -15.74
CA VAL A 111 -10.02 10.83 -16.95
C VAL A 111 -8.81 9.95 -16.68
N TRP A 112 -8.14 10.13 -15.53
CA TRP A 112 -6.99 9.33 -15.15
C TRP A 112 -7.35 7.98 -14.50
N THR A 113 -8.57 7.81 -14.06
CA THR A 113 -8.93 6.76 -13.11
C THR A 113 -10.04 5.84 -13.56
N GLU A 114 -10.45 5.92 -14.84
CA GLU A 114 -11.45 5.01 -15.39
C GLU A 114 -12.61 4.71 -14.39
N ASP A 115 -13.66 5.51 -14.34
CA ASP A 115 -14.84 5.25 -13.53
C ASP A 115 -14.58 5.15 -12.00
N GLU A 116 -13.90 6.11 -11.41
CA GLU A 116 -13.71 6.14 -9.95
C GLU A 116 -12.92 4.95 -9.37
N LYS A 117 -12.36 4.09 -10.21
CA LYS A 117 -11.57 2.94 -9.75
C LYS A 117 -10.41 3.36 -8.86
N TRP A 118 -9.73 4.45 -9.23
CA TRP A 118 -8.62 4.95 -8.42
C TRP A 118 -9.09 5.37 -7.02
N LEU A 119 -10.15 6.20 -6.93
CA LEU A 119 -10.68 6.67 -5.65
C LEU A 119 -11.09 5.48 -4.77
N ARG A 120 -11.77 4.49 -5.33
CA ARG A 120 -12.15 3.27 -4.62
C ARG A 120 -10.92 2.50 -4.14
N THR A 121 -9.92 2.36 -4.99
CA THR A 121 -8.70 1.62 -4.68
C THR A 121 -7.92 2.31 -3.57
N VAL A 122 -7.67 3.63 -3.68
CA VAL A 122 -6.90 4.34 -2.65
C VAL A 122 -7.65 4.41 -1.32
N VAL A 123 -8.96 4.69 -1.32
CA VAL A 123 -9.75 4.68 -0.08
C VAL A 123 -9.70 3.31 0.60
N ALA A 124 -9.87 2.22 -0.17
CA ALA A 124 -9.80 0.88 0.38
C ALA A 124 -8.39 0.55 0.90
N HIS A 125 -7.35 0.92 0.17
CA HIS A 125 -5.95 0.70 0.53
C HIS A 125 -5.60 1.40 1.86
N GLU A 126 -5.89 2.69 1.96
CA GLU A 126 -5.61 3.46 3.16
C GLU A 126 -6.45 3.00 4.37
N LEU A 127 -7.70 2.62 4.14
CA LEU A 127 -8.53 2.03 5.19
C LEU A 127 -7.99 0.67 5.64
N GLN A 128 -7.40 -0.12 4.75
CA GLN A 128 -6.76 -1.37 5.14
C GLN A 128 -5.58 -1.14 6.09
N HIS A 129 -4.79 -0.09 5.88
CA HIS A 129 -3.76 0.30 6.85
C HIS A 129 -4.35 0.65 8.21
N LEU A 130 -5.44 1.42 8.26
CA LEU A 130 -6.10 1.76 9.52
C LEU A 130 -6.68 0.51 10.22
N VAL A 131 -7.28 -0.39 9.47
CA VAL A 131 -7.76 -1.68 9.98
C VAL A 131 -6.59 -2.53 10.49
N TYR A 132 -5.49 -2.60 9.74
CA TYR A 132 -4.27 -3.28 10.13
C TYR A 132 -3.70 -2.72 11.45
N PHE A 133 -3.53 -1.40 11.58
CA PHE A 133 -3.04 -0.79 12.82
C PHE A 133 -3.95 -1.08 14.02
N ASN A 134 -5.25 -1.19 13.81
CA ASN A 134 -6.18 -1.50 14.89
C ASN A 134 -6.19 -2.99 15.24
N VAL A 135 -6.05 -3.91 14.29
CA VAL A 135 -6.01 -5.34 14.58
C VAL A 135 -4.74 -5.74 15.32
N ILE A 136 -3.59 -5.13 15.00
CA ILE A 136 -2.32 -5.44 15.69
C ILE A 136 -2.13 -4.68 17.01
N LYS A 137 -2.98 -3.68 17.28
CA LYS A 137 -2.86 -2.82 18.45
C LYS A 137 -2.79 -3.60 19.75
N SER A 138 -1.84 -3.24 20.60
CA SER A 138 -1.73 -3.74 21.95
C SER A 138 -2.03 -2.64 22.99
N TRP A 139 -1.70 -2.86 24.24
CA TRP A 139 -1.88 -1.87 25.30
C TRP A 139 -0.77 -0.81 25.36
N LEU A 140 0.31 -0.99 24.59
CA LEU A 140 1.40 -0.01 24.52
C LEU A 140 0.94 1.26 23.78
N PRO A 141 1.54 2.42 24.10
CA PRO A 141 1.42 3.61 23.25
C PRO A 141 1.87 3.30 21.83
N ALA A 142 1.14 3.81 20.84
CA ALA A 142 1.32 3.45 19.43
C ALA A 142 2.77 3.46 18.90
N PRO A 143 3.66 4.41 19.22
CA PRO A 143 5.05 4.35 18.78
C PRO A 143 5.83 3.15 19.34
N MET A 144 5.58 2.83 20.61
CA MET A 144 6.23 1.68 21.26
C MET A 144 5.66 0.37 20.73
N ASP A 145 4.36 0.34 20.47
CA ASP A 145 3.65 -0.79 19.90
C ASP A 145 4.20 -1.15 18.51
N GLN A 146 4.42 -0.14 17.67
CA GLN A 146 5.01 -0.33 16.34
C GLN A 146 6.46 -0.82 16.39
N LEU A 147 7.27 -0.25 17.30
CA LEU A 147 8.66 -0.69 17.49
C LEU A 147 8.72 -2.14 17.98
N TYR A 148 7.85 -2.51 18.91
CA TYR A 148 7.79 -3.88 19.41
C TYR A 148 7.23 -4.85 18.37
N GLY A 149 6.25 -4.41 17.60
CA GLY A 149 5.56 -5.21 16.59
C GLY A 149 6.46 -5.74 15.47
N GLN A 150 7.56 -5.05 15.18
CA GLN A 150 8.60 -5.46 14.21
C GLN A 150 8.07 -5.88 12.84
N THR A 151 6.96 -5.31 12.42
CA THR A 151 6.36 -5.67 11.13
C THR A 151 7.17 -5.08 9.98
N PRO A 152 7.66 -5.92 9.06
CA PRO A 152 8.34 -5.41 7.86
C PRO A 152 7.41 -4.56 7.00
N SER A 153 7.93 -3.51 6.34
CA SER A 153 7.15 -2.63 5.48
C SER A 153 6.43 -3.37 4.34
N TRP A 154 7.05 -4.42 3.81
CA TRP A 154 6.42 -5.24 2.77
C TRP A 154 5.17 -6.01 3.25
N VAL A 155 5.05 -6.26 4.56
CA VAL A 155 3.83 -6.85 5.12
C VAL A 155 2.72 -5.83 5.18
N VAL A 156 3.02 -4.62 5.64
CA VAL A 156 2.03 -3.53 5.79
C VAL A 156 1.44 -3.18 4.43
N GLU A 157 2.30 -2.87 3.46
CA GLU A 157 1.87 -2.54 2.09
C GLU A 157 1.30 -3.78 1.36
N GLY A 158 1.95 -4.92 1.52
CA GLY A 158 1.52 -6.16 0.88
C GLY A 158 0.13 -6.62 1.31
N LEU A 159 -0.25 -6.45 2.58
CA LEU A 159 -1.60 -6.73 3.07
C LEU A 159 -2.62 -5.75 2.49
N ALA A 160 -2.29 -4.45 2.45
CA ALA A 160 -3.15 -3.45 1.86
C ALA A 160 -3.43 -3.76 0.38
N GLU A 161 -2.38 -4.05 -0.39
CA GLU A 161 -2.51 -4.46 -1.80
C GLU A 161 -3.27 -5.78 -1.96
N TYR A 162 -2.99 -6.78 -1.14
CA TYR A 162 -3.62 -8.09 -1.23
C TYR A 162 -5.12 -8.03 -0.97
N TYR A 163 -5.55 -7.34 0.07
CA TYR A 163 -6.96 -7.25 0.42
C TYR A 163 -7.77 -6.32 -0.47
N THR A 164 -7.13 -5.35 -1.13
CA THR A 164 -7.84 -4.36 -1.95
C THR A 164 -7.64 -4.52 -3.45
N GLU A 165 -6.52 -5.10 -3.89
CA GLU A 165 -6.15 -5.20 -5.30
C GLU A 165 -5.87 -6.63 -5.80
N LYS A 166 -6.35 -7.65 -5.10
CA LYS A 166 -6.19 -9.05 -5.51
C LYS A 166 -6.68 -9.35 -6.94
N TRP A 167 -7.53 -8.50 -7.48
CA TRP A 167 -8.00 -8.58 -8.86
C TRP A 167 -6.93 -8.26 -9.92
N ARG A 168 -5.77 -7.70 -9.52
CA ARG A 168 -4.60 -7.45 -10.37
C ARG A 168 -3.39 -8.31 -9.97
N PRO A 169 -3.49 -9.64 -10.00
CA PRO A 169 -2.45 -10.51 -9.43
C PRO A 169 -1.10 -10.42 -10.14
N LEU A 170 -1.07 -9.90 -11.38
CA LEU A 170 0.13 -9.79 -12.19
C LEU A 170 0.77 -8.39 -12.21
N ARG A 171 0.30 -7.48 -11.36
CA ARG A 171 0.79 -6.09 -11.33
C ARG A 171 2.31 -5.98 -11.09
N PHE A 172 2.91 -6.91 -10.36
CA PHE A 172 4.35 -6.94 -10.08
C PHE A 172 5.19 -7.64 -11.15
N ASP A 173 4.56 -8.30 -12.13
CA ASP A 173 5.24 -9.18 -13.10
C ASP A 173 6.39 -8.50 -13.84
N ILE A 174 6.19 -7.28 -14.32
CA ILE A 174 7.20 -6.55 -15.10
C ILE A 174 8.46 -6.34 -14.26
N SER A 175 8.30 -5.85 -13.04
CA SER A 175 9.40 -5.59 -12.11
C SER A 175 10.10 -6.90 -11.71
N HIS A 176 9.35 -7.91 -11.27
CA HIS A 176 9.90 -9.17 -10.78
C HIS A 176 10.59 -9.95 -11.91
N LYS A 177 10.01 -9.98 -13.11
CA LYS A 177 10.63 -10.58 -14.29
C LYS A 177 11.97 -9.94 -14.62
N TYR A 178 12.02 -8.61 -14.68
CA TYR A 178 13.28 -7.87 -14.92
C TYR A 178 14.33 -8.22 -13.86
N HIS A 179 13.97 -8.12 -12.59
CA HIS A 179 14.89 -8.39 -11.49
C HIS A 179 15.34 -9.86 -11.41
N THR A 180 14.47 -10.80 -11.79
CA THR A 180 14.86 -12.22 -11.88
C THR A 180 15.90 -12.45 -12.97
N ILE A 181 15.66 -11.93 -14.18
CA ILE A 181 16.58 -12.06 -15.31
C ILE A 181 17.95 -11.43 -14.98
N LYS A 182 17.98 -10.32 -14.27
CA LYS A 182 19.20 -9.64 -13.83
C LYS A 182 19.81 -10.23 -12.55
N ASN A 183 19.26 -11.33 -12.02
CA ASN A 183 19.67 -11.91 -10.74
C ASN A 183 19.73 -10.87 -9.60
N SER A 184 18.76 -9.98 -9.57
CA SER A 184 18.69 -8.86 -8.63
C SER A 184 17.37 -8.80 -7.84
N LEU A 185 16.61 -9.88 -7.81
CA LEU A 185 15.32 -9.95 -7.11
C LEU A 185 15.46 -9.61 -5.61
N HIS A 186 16.60 -9.94 -4.99
CA HIS A 186 16.94 -9.57 -3.62
C HIS A 186 17.17 -8.07 -3.39
N LYS A 187 17.28 -7.27 -4.47
CA LYS A 187 17.48 -5.82 -4.44
C LYS A 187 16.19 -5.03 -4.58
N ILE A 188 15.06 -5.68 -4.81
CA ILE A 188 13.77 -4.99 -4.88
C ILE A 188 13.51 -4.32 -3.52
N ARG A 189 13.11 -3.06 -3.57
CA ARG A 189 12.81 -2.23 -2.39
C ARG A 189 11.42 -1.60 -2.46
N ASP A 190 10.61 -2.01 -3.42
CA ASP A 190 9.23 -1.56 -3.55
C ASP A 190 8.32 -2.36 -2.61
N PRO A 191 7.90 -1.81 -1.47
CA PRO A 191 7.11 -2.55 -0.50
C PRO A 191 5.73 -2.94 -1.04
N HIS A 192 5.18 -2.20 -1.99
CA HIS A 192 3.88 -2.49 -2.60
C HIS A 192 3.95 -3.75 -3.48
N ASN A 193 4.73 -3.72 -4.56
CA ASN A 193 4.82 -4.86 -5.47
C ASN A 193 5.50 -6.08 -4.84
N ASP A 194 6.58 -5.86 -4.10
CA ASP A 194 7.31 -6.90 -3.38
C ASP A 194 6.41 -7.52 -2.29
N GLY A 195 5.75 -6.67 -1.51
CA GLY A 195 4.83 -7.10 -0.47
C GLY A 195 3.63 -7.87 -1.01
N PHE A 196 2.99 -7.34 -2.06
CA PHE A 196 1.86 -8.01 -2.68
C PHE A 196 2.21 -9.43 -3.15
N SER A 197 3.34 -9.58 -3.86
CA SER A 197 3.76 -10.90 -4.35
C SER A 197 4.12 -11.87 -3.21
N LYS A 198 4.70 -11.35 -2.11
CA LYS A 198 5.00 -12.16 -0.91
C LYS A 198 3.74 -12.60 -0.19
N ILE A 199 2.74 -11.71 -0.05
CA ILE A 199 1.46 -12.08 0.58
C ILE A 199 0.69 -13.06 -0.29
N LEU A 200 0.68 -12.92 -1.63
CA LEU A 200 0.11 -13.92 -2.52
C LEU A 200 0.80 -15.29 -2.35
N TYR A 201 2.13 -15.32 -2.31
CA TYR A 201 2.88 -16.55 -2.07
C TYR A 201 2.59 -17.14 -0.68
N PHE A 202 2.45 -16.28 0.33
CA PHE A 202 2.07 -16.72 1.67
C PHE A 202 0.70 -17.38 1.68
N ALA A 203 -0.30 -16.73 1.07
CA ALA A 203 -1.67 -17.22 1.00
C ALA A 203 -1.77 -18.55 0.24
N ASP A 204 -1.02 -18.69 -0.87
CA ASP A 204 -0.93 -19.94 -1.61
C ASP A 204 -0.31 -21.08 -0.79
N LYS A 205 0.75 -20.79 -0.04
CA LYS A 205 1.52 -21.78 0.73
C LYS A 205 0.86 -22.17 2.05
N TYR A 206 0.28 -21.22 2.76
CA TYR A 206 -0.19 -21.38 4.14
C TYR A 206 -1.70 -21.16 4.33
N GLY A 207 -2.36 -20.52 3.38
CA GLY A 207 -3.77 -20.12 3.43
C GLY A 207 -4.02 -18.77 4.11
N ASP A 208 -5.13 -18.12 3.74
CA ASP A 208 -5.54 -16.81 4.28
C ASP A 208 -5.80 -16.84 5.79
N GLU A 209 -6.29 -17.96 6.31
CA GLU A 209 -6.57 -18.13 7.74
C GLU A 209 -5.32 -17.94 8.61
N LYS A 210 -4.15 -18.31 8.08
CA LYS A 210 -2.88 -18.10 8.80
C LYS A 210 -2.51 -16.63 8.92
N LEU A 211 -2.85 -15.80 7.92
CA LEU A 211 -2.67 -14.33 8.02
C LEU A 211 -3.51 -13.78 9.17
N VAL A 212 -4.78 -14.19 9.25
CA VAL A 212 -5.67 -13.77 10.34
C VAL A 212 -5.14 -14.22 11.70
N GLN A 213 -4.66 -15.46 11.82
CA GLN A 213 -4.07 -15.98 13.05
C GLN A 213 -2.82 -15.18 13.47
N ILE A 214 -1.93 -14.85 12.53
CA ILE A 214 -0.74 -14.05 12.77
C ILE A 214 -1.12 -12.66 13.27
N LEU A 215 -2.02 -11.96 12.59
CA LEU A 215 -2.43 -10.60 12.94
C LEU A 215 -3.12 -10.52 14.32
N ASN A 216 -3.83 -11.57 14.73
CA ASN A 216 -4.52 -11.65 16.00
C ASN A 216 -3.68 -12.31 17.11
N HIS A 217 -2.45 -12.75 16.83
CA HIS A 217 -1.56 -13.32 17.84
C HIS A 217 -1.14 -12.29 18.88
N ARG A 218 -1.08 -12.73 20.14
CA ARG A 218 -0.52 -11.95 21.25
C ARG A 218 0.36 -12.86 22.09
N ASP A 219 1.50 -12.33 22.51
CA ASP A 219 2.39 -13.03 23.43
C ASP A 219 1.84 -13.08 24.86
N SER A 220 2.63 -13.62 25.79
CA SER A 220 2.26 -13.72 27.20
C SER A 220 2.01 -12.37 27.89
N LEU A 221 2.59 -11.29 27.37
CA LEU A 221 2.41 -9.91 27.80
C LEU A 221 1.25 -9.20 27.07
N ARG A 222 0.51 -9.91 26.22
CA ARG A 222 -0.53 -9.39 25.32
C ARG A 222 -0.01 -8.36 24.35
N LEU A 223 1.24 -8.49 23.92
CA LEU A 223 1.84 -7.65 22.89
C LEU A 223 1.83 -8.38 21.55
N PHE A 224 1.77 -7.60 20.47
CA PHE A 224 1.92 -8.10 19.12
C PHE A 224 3.39 -8.06 18.72
N ASN A 225 3.93 -9.17 18.21
CA ASN A 225 5.22 -9.24 17.55
C ASN A 225 5.08 -10.07 16.29
N PHE A 226 5.26 -9.43 15.13
CA PHE A 226 5.04 -10.09 13.85
C PHE A 226 5.99 -11.28 13.63
N ASN A 227 7.28 -11.12 13.95
CA ASN A 227 8.27 -12.19 13.74
C ASN A 227 7.90 -13.43 14.56
N GLN A 228 7.58 -13.23 15.83
CA GLN A 228 7.19 -14.33 16.72
C GLN A 228 5.88 -14.99 16.26
N ALA A 229 4.87 -14.19 15.90
CA ALA A 229 3.61 -14.70 15.39
C ALA A 229 3.82 -15.49 14.10
N PHE A 230 4.61 -14.95 13.18
CA PHE A 230 4.92 -15.59 11.91
C PHE A 230 5.58 -16.98 12.14
N GLU A 231 6.62 -17.05 12.95
CA GLU A 231 7.29 -18.32 13.27
C GLU A 231 6.35 -19.31 13.97
N THR A 232 5.52 -18.83 14.88
CA THR A 232 4.54 -19.67 15.60
C THR A 232 3.58 -20.38 14.65
N TYR A 233 3.05 -19.67 13.65
CA TYR A 233 2.01 -20.23 12.77
C TYR A 233 2.54 -20.87 11.48
N THR A 234 3.75 -20.52 11.05
CA THR A 234 4.34 -21.06 9.82
C THR A 234 5.45 -22.10 10.07
N GLY A 235 6.04 -22.11 11.25
CA GLY A 235 7.20 -22.95 11.58
C GLY A 235 8.50 -22.52 10.90
N THR A 236 8.54 -21.30 10.31
CA THR A 236 9.71 -20.82 9.58
C THR A 236 9.98 -19.35 9.88
N THR A 237 11.22 -18.91 9.79
CA THR A 237 11.58 -17.51 9.96
C THR A 237 11.20 -16.69 8.74
N ILE A 238 11.00 -15.36 8.92
CA ILE A 238 10.74 -14.44 7.81
C ILE A 238 11.87 -14.50 6.77
N LYS A 239 13.12 -14.56 7.21
CA LYS A 239 14.28 -14.67 6.32
C LYS A 239 14.21 -15.93 5.45
N GLN A 240 13.85 -17.05 6.02
CA GLN A 240 13.68 -18.29 5.25
C GLN A 240 12.50 -18.24 4.31
N PHE A 241 11.38 -17.67 4.73
CA PHE A 241 10.22 -17.43 3.89
C PHE A 241 10.57 -16.54 2.67
N GLU A 242 11.29 -15.43 2.88
CA GLU A 242 11.71 -14.53 1.79
C GLU A 242 12.66 -15.23 0.81
N GLU A 243 13.52 -16.12 1.30
CA GLU A 243 14.39 -16.93 0.44
C GLU A 243 13.59 -17.97 -0.36
N ASP A 244 12.61 -18.62 0.24
CA ASP A 244 11.71 -19.55 -0.45
C ASP A 244 10.86 -18.83 -1.51
N TRP A 245 10.30 -17.66 -1.17
CA TRP A 245 9.60 -16.80 -2.12
C TRP A 245 10.51 -16.41 -3.30
N ARG A 246 11.74 -16.00 -3.03
CA ARG A 246 12.72 -15.64 -4.06
C ARG A 246 12.99 -16.81 -5.00
N ARG A 247 13.14 -18.01 -4.47
CA ARG A 247 13.32 -19.24 -5.28
C ARG A 247 12.10 -19.52 -6.14
N GLN A 248 10.91 -19.39 -5.56
CA GLN A 248 9.66 -19.59 -6.28
C GLN A 248 9.53 -18.60 -7.45
N MET A 249 9.76 -17.31 -7.22
CA MET A 249 9.74 -16.29 -8.27
C MET A 249 10.79 -16.56 -9.35
N SER A 250 11.99 -16.93 -8.95
CA SER A 250 13.06 -17.29 -9.90
C SER A 250 12.66 -18.50 -10.77
N THR A 251 12.13 -19.54 -10.16
CA THR A 251 11.67 -20.73 -10.90
C THR A 251 10.56 -20.37 -11.88
N TYR A 252 9.58 -19.59 -11.44
CA TYR A 252 8.46 -19.16 -12.27
C TYR A 252 8.91 -18.33 -13.49
N TYR A 253 9.71 -17.28 -13.28
CA TYR A 253 10.09 -16.39 -14.37
C TYR A 253 11.16 -16.96 -15.30
N PHE A 254 12.08 -17.78 -14.82
CA PHE A 254 13.00 -18.52 -15.71
C PHE A 254 12.26 -19.61 -16.49
N GLY A 255 11.32 -20.31 -15.88
CA GLY A 255 10.47 -21.27 -16.57
C GLY A 255 9.61 -20.62 -17.64
N MET A 256 9.01 -19.47 -17.35
CA MET A 256 8.26 -18.69 -18.33
C MET A 256 9.16 -18.25 -19.51
N ARG A 257 10.37 -17.77 -19.21
CA ARG A 257 11.32 -17.34 -20.24
C ARG A 257 11.75 -18.52 -21.14
N ALA A 258 11.99 -19.67 -20.55
CA ALA A 258 12.41 -20.87 -21.30
C ALA A 258 11.36 -21.38 -22.29
N GLN A 259 10.09 -20.97 -22.12
CA GLN A 259 8.98 -21.35 -22.99
C GLN A 259 8.65 -20.32 -24.07
N LYS A 260 9.37 -19.20 -24.11
CA LYS A 260 9.09 -18.09 -25.02
C LYS A 260 10.31 -17.79 -25.88
N GLU A 261 10.05 -17.37 -27.11
CA GLU A 261 11.04 -16.77 -27.97
C GLU A 261 11.70 -15.58 -27.30
N THR A 262 13.00 -15.40 -27.50
CA THR A 262 13.70 -14.21 -27.05
C THR A 262 13.39 -13.04 -27.97
N TYR A 263 13.68 -11.82 -27.54
CA TYR A 263 13.46 -10.66 -28.41
C TYR A 263 14.42 -10.67 -29.63
N GLU A 264 15.58 -11.32 -29.51
CA GLU A 264 16.50 -11.55 -30.62
C GLU A 264 15.93 -12.48 -31.68
N ASP A 265 15.07 -13.43 -31.29
CA ASP A 265 14.42 -14.36 -32.24
C ASP A 265 13.31 -13.67 -33.05
N VAL A 266 12.68 -12.63 -32.46
CA VAL A 266 11.49 -11.98 -33.03
C VAL A 266 11.75 -10.59 -33.60
N GLY A 267 12.94 -10.00 -33.41
CA GLY A 267 13.23 -8.66 -33.88
C GLY A 267 14.66 -8.18 -33.64
N ASN A 268 14.91 -6.95 -34.04
CA ASN A 268 16.19 -6.29 -33.85
C ASN A 268 16.13 -5.31 -32.68
N THR A 269 17.20 -5.23 -31.91
CA THR A 269 17.33 -4.27 -30.83
C THR A 269 17.86 -2.94 -31.35
N TYR A 270 17.20 -1.85 -31.03
CA TYR A 270 17.64 -0.50 -31.34
C TYR A 270 18.03 0.24 -30.07
N ALA A 271 19.19 0.88 -30.06
CA ALA A 271 19.56 1.81 -29.00
C ALA A 271 18.76 3.11 -29.16
N LEU A 272 18.05 3.51 -28.11
CA LEU A 272 17.28 4.75 -28.10
C LEU A 272 18.07 5.86 -27.38
N PRO A 273 17.94 7.11 -27.83
CA PRO A 273 18.59 8.26 -27.19
C PRO A 273 17.91 8.70 -25.87
N MET A 274 17.09 7.86 -25.29
CA MET A 274 16.32 8.12 -24.07
C MET A 274 16.48 6.96 -23.07
N LYS A 275 16.53 7.30 -21.79
CA LYS A 275 16.71 6.33 -20.70
C LYS A 275 15.41 5.60 -20.37
N TYR A 276 14.30 6.30 -20.44
CA TYR A 276 12.97 5.76 -20.16
C TYR A 276 12.04 6.09 -21.32
N VAL A 277 11.22 5.10 -21.72
CA VAL A 277 10.15 5.27 -22.70
C VAL A 277 8.81 5.20 -21.92
N TYR A 278 8.06 6.28 -21.91
CA TYR A 278 6.76 6.36 -21.23
C TYR A 278 5.61 5.88 -22.11
N GLY A 279 5.76 5.99 -23.41
CA GLY A 279 4.78 5.53 -24.38
C GLY A 279 5.33 5.55 -25.79
N PHE A 280 4.70 4.81 -26.67
CA PHE A 280 4.97 4.82 -28.10
C PHE A 280 3.70 4.53 -28.90
N ASP A 281 3.65 5.04 -30.10
CA ASP A 281 2.58 4.72 -31.07
C ASP A 281 3.14 4.80 -32.50
N TRP A 282 2.43 4.19 -33.44
CA TRP A 282 2.76 4.29 -34.85
C TRP A 282 2.41 5.65 -35.39
N PHE A 283 3.28 6.22 -36.23
CA PHE A 283 2.97 7.47 -36.90
C PHE A 283 1.79 7.26 -37.87
N LYS A 284 0.73 8.03 -37.68
CA LYS A 284 -0.48 7.94 -38.47
C LYS A 284 -0.19 8.24 -39.95
N GLY A 285 -0.32 7.24 -40.82
CA GLY A 285 -0.05 7.34 -42.25
C GLY A 285 1.34 6.86 -42.72
N ASP A 286 2.20 6.43 -41.81
CA ASP A 286 3.51 5.83 -42.15
C ASP A 286 3.90 4.77 -41.11
N SER A 287 3.63 3.50 -41.45
CA SER A 287 3.92 2.36 -40.58
C SER A 287 5.42 2.05 -40.38
N THR A 288 6.29 2.82 -41.04
CA THR A 288 7.76 2.73 -40.85
C THR A 288 8.27 3.65 -39.75
N LYS A 289 7.40 4.51 -39.19
CA LYS A 289 7.76 5.48 -38.17
C LYS A 289 7.00 5.24 -36.87
N ILE A 290 7.72 5.34 -35.77
CA ILE A 290 7.18 5.26 -34.42
C ILE A 290 7.42 6.60 -33.73
N ILE A 291 6.39 7.13 -33.07
CA ILE A 291 6.52 8.26 -32.16
C ILE A 291 6.74 7.68 -30.77
N MET A 292 7.73 8.20 -30.06
CA MET A 292 8.03 7.81 -28.68
C MET A 292 8.06 9.03 -27.77
N VAL A 293 7.60 8.85 -26.55
CA VAL A 293 7.71 9.80 -25.45
C VAL A 293 8.57 9.20 -24.37
N GLY A 294 9.62 9.90 -23.98
CA GLY A 294 10.58 9.39 -23.00
C GLY A 294 11.52 10.47 -22.48
N SER A 295 12.40 10.09 -21.53
CA SER A 295 13.43 10.95 -20.93
C SER A 295 14.79 10.27 -20.85
#